data_a7908000424661eb0f4a1c9890726bca
#
_entry.id   a7908000424661eb0f4a1c9890726bca
#
_cell.length_a   1.000
_cell.length_b   1.000
_cell.length_c   1.000
_cell.angle_alpha   90.00
_cell.angle_beta   90.00
_cell.angle_gamma   90.00
#
_symmetry.space_group_name_H-M   'P 1'
#
loop_
_entity.id
_entity.type
_entity.pdbx_description
1 polymer ?
#
loop_
_entity_poly.entity_id
_entity_poly.type
_entity_poly.pdbx_seq_one_letter_code
_entity_poly.pdbx_strand_id
1 'polypeptide(L)'
;MSLYFLRNPVRPFIGPVLGLLLWPVAAVAEPGPGAIAVSVDQAKLVKLPTRAATIVVGNPLIADVALQNGGIVVVTGKGYGATNFIAMDRGGEILVDRVIQVEGPTDQLVTVYRGVERETYSCMPVCQRRMTLGDADPYFKSVSDQANQLSSQAAGSAAGGKAP
;
A
#
# COMPACT_ATOMS: atom_id res chain seq x y z
N MET A 1 -39.84 70.80 -45.71
CA MET A 1 -39.90 69.33 -45.49
C MET A 1 -38.54 68.87 -45.04
N SER A 2 -38.34 68.69 -43.73
CA SER A 2 -37.06 68.45 -43.11
C SER A 2 -37.11 67.10 -42.43
N LEU A 3 -36.36 66.16 -42.88
CA LEU A 3 -36.23 64.78 -42.34
C LEU A 3 -35.10 64.74 -41.33
N TYR A 4 -35.41 64.64 -40.04
CA TYR A 4 -34.41 64.36 -38.99
C TYR A 4 -34.15 62.88 -38.88
N PHE A 5 -32.92 62.49 -39.24
CA PHE A 5 -32.40 61.14 -38.99
C PHE A 5 -31.89 61.03 -37.56
N LEU A 6 -32.60 60.31 -36.70
CA LEU A 6 -32.16 59.94 -35.35
C LEU A 6 -31.12 58.81 -35.45
N ARG A 7 -29.88 59.12 -35.14
CA ARG A 7 -28.76 58.22 -35.08
C ARG A 7 -28.64 57.69 -33.66
N ASN A 8 -29.03 56.38 -33.43
CA ASN A 8 -28.85 55.70 -32.18
C ASN A 8 -27.37 55.26 -32.01
N PRO A 9 -26.70 55.58 -30.90
CA PRO A 9 -25.39 55.01 -30.61
C PRO A 9 -25.53 53.60 -30.01
N VAL A 10 -25.03 52.59 -30.72
CA VAL A 10 -24.86 51.23 -30.24
C VAL A 10 -23.75 51.21 -29.17
N ARG A 11 -24.10 50.98 -27.92
CA ARG A 11 -23.18 50.76 -26.83
C ARG A 11 -22.70 49.29 -26.89
N PRO A 12 -21.39 49.01 -26.92
CA PRO A 12 -20.89 47.65 -26.77
C PRO A 12 -20.99 47.25 -25.28
N PHE A 13 -21.79 46.23 -24.98
CA PHE A 13 -21.78 45.54 -23.71
C PHE A 13 -20.52 44.64 -23.64
N ILE A 14 -19.50 45.13 -22.94
CA ILE A 14 -18.36 44.30 -22.53
C ILE A 14 -18.81 43.53 -21.27
N GLY A 15 -19.31 42.30 -21.44
CA GLY A 15 -19.59 41.40 -20.34
C GLY A 15 -18.26 40.82 -19.79
N PRO A 16 -18.11 40.69 -18.45
CA PRO A 16 -16.93 40.04 -17.89
C PRO A 16 -16.99 38.54 -18.22
N VAL A 17 -16.00 38.06 -18.99
CA VAL A 17 -15.76 36.64 -19.20
C VAL A 17 -15.22 36.08 -17.88
N LEU A 18 -16.11 35.46 -17.10
CA LEU A 18 -15.75 34.74 -15.88
C LEU A 18 -15.04 33.46 -16.30
N GLY A 19 -13.70 33.49 -16.34
CA GLY A 19 -12.85 32.34 -16.62
C GLY A 19 -13.00 31.32 -15.49
N LEU A 20 -13.71 30.22 -15.75
CA LEU A 20 -13.81 29.07 -14.86
C LEU A 20 -12.45 28.34 -14.91
N LEU A 21 -11.59 28.56 -13.90
CA LEU A 21 -10.37 27.81 -13.68
C LEU A 21 -10.74 26.38 -13.25
N LEU A 22 -10.79 25.46 -14.23
CA LEU A 22 -10.87 24.02 -13.99
C LEU A 22 -9.52 23.54 -13.44
N TRP A 23 -9.41 23.45 -12.12
CA TRP A 23 -8.29 22.75 -11.49
C TRP A 23 -8.50 21.24 -11.67
N PRO A 24 -7.49 20.50 -12.19
CA PRO A 24 -7.59 19.05 -12.23
C PRO A 24 -7.55 18.51 -10.80
N VAL A 25 -8.67 17.96 -10.35
CA VAL A 25 -8.71 17.15 -9.14
C VAL A 25 -8.01 15.84 -9.46
N ALA A 26 -6.83 15.62 -8.88
CA ALA A 26 -6.16 14.33 -8.93
C ALA A 26 -7.06 13.30 -8.23
N ALA A 27 -7.67 12.41 -9.01
CA ALA A 27 -8.42 11.29 -8.48
C ALA A 27 -7.44 10.31 -7.84
N VAL A 28 -7.46 10.21 -6.52
CA VAL A 28 -6.82 9.10 -5.80
C VAL A 28 -7.66 7.86 -6.11
N ALA A 29 -7.07 6.88 -6.80
CA ALA A 29 -7.74 5.61 -7.07
C ALA A 29 -7.91 4.86 -5.75
N GLU A 30 -9.14 4.82 -5.23
CA GLU A 30 -9.47 3.96 -4.09
C GLU A 30 -9.46 2.49 -4.51
N PRO A 31 -9.03 1.56 -3.63
CA PRO A 31 -9.14 0.13 -3.90
C PRO A 31 -10.59 -0.22 -4.22
N GLY A 32 -10.80 -1.00 -5.28
CA GLY A 32 -12.13 -1.39 -5.72
C GLY A 32 -12.96 -2.05 -4.61
N PRO A 33 -14.30 -2.00 -4.68
CA PRO A 33 -15.17 -2.57 -3.68
C PRO A 33 -14.87 -4.06 -3.51
N GLY A 34 -14.39 -4.43 -2.30
CA GLY A 34 -14.02 -5.81 -1.98
C GLY A 34 -12.52 -6.10 -1.95
N ALA A 35 -11.65 -5.18 -2.36
CA ALA A 35 -10.20 -5.32 -2.17
C ALA A 35 -9.81 -5.20 -0.69
N ILE A 36 -8.79 -5.96 -0.29
CA ILE A 36 -8.21 -5.91 1.05
C ILE A 36 -6.94 -5.09 0.97
N ALA A 37 -6.99 -3.85 1.46
CA ALA A 37 -5.79 -3.03 1.60
C ALA A 37 -5.04 -3.42 2.87
N VAL A 38 -3.73 -3.63 2.75
CA VAL A 38 -2.80 -3.91 3.85
C VAL A 38 -1.47 -3.20 3.58
N SER A 39 -0.83 -2.66 4.62
CA SER A 39 0.50 -2.05 4.45
C SER A 39 1.60 -3.12 4.48
N VAL A 40 2.73 -2.83 3.80
CA VAL A 40 3.93 -3.68 3.89
C VAL A 40 4.36 -3.83 5.35
N ASP A 41 4.79 -5.03 5.73
CA ASP A 41 5.20 -5.43 7.08
C ASP A 41 4.08 -5.39 8.14
N GLN A 42 2.81 -5.25 7.71
CA GLN A 42 1.66 -5.29 8.60
C GLN A 42 0.77 -6.50 8.30
N ALA A 43 0.04 -6.92 9.33
CA ALA A 43 -0.94 -7.97 9.24
C ALA A 43 -2.36 -7.44 9.47
N LYS A 44 -3.32 -7.91 8.68
CA LYS A 44 -4.73 -7.57 8.77
C LYS A 44 -5.57 -8.84 8.95
N LEU A 45 -6.49 -8.81 9.90
CA LEU A 45 -7.44 -9.90 10.10
C LEU A 45 -8.65 -9.73 9.17
N VAL A 46 -9.00 -10.80 8.48
CA VAL A 46 -10.17 -10.86 7.60
C VAL A 46 -11.02 -12.06 7.99
N LYS A 47 -12.33 -11.86 8.10
CA LYS A 47 -13.26 -12.95 8.39
C LYS A 47 -13.75 -13.60 7.11
N LEU A 48 -13.62 -14.92 7.02
CA LEU A 48 -14.13 -15.76 5.94
C LEU A 48 -15.29 -16.63 6.44
N PRO A 49 -16.05 -17.25 5.53
CA PRO A 49 -16.98 -18.32 5.88
C PRO A 49 -16.27 -19.45 6.65
N THR A 50 -16.91 -19.95 7.72
CA THR A 50 -16.31 -20.97 8.61
C THR A 50 -15.98 -22.29 7.93
N ARG A 51 -16.56 -22.56 6.75
CA ARG A 51 -16.31 -23.76 5.95
C ARG A 51 -15.04 -23.65 5.08
N ALA A 52 -14.35 -22.50 5.07
CA ALA A 52 -13.08 -22.35 4.36
C ALA A 52 -12.04 -23.35 4.90
N ALA A 53 -11.43 -24.11 4.01
CA ALA A 53 -10.49 -25.17 4.36
C ALA A 53 -9.14 -25.02 3.64
N THR A 54 -9.12 -24.42 2.46
CA THR A 54 -7.93 -24.23 1.65
C THR A 54 -7.85 -22.79 1.19
N ILE A 55 -6.62 -22.22 1.23
CA ILE A 55 -6.35 -20.89 0.70
C ILE A 55 -5.20 -20.98 -0.30
N VAL A 56 -5.38 -20.32 -1.44
CA VAL A 56 -4.37 -20.18 -2.48
C VAL A 56 -4.09 -18.68 -2.67
N VAL A 57 -2.82 -18.30 -2.66
CA VAL A 57 -2.37 -16.92 -2.92
C VAL A 57 -1.70 -16.87 -4.28
N GLY A 58 -2.05 -15.89 -5.11
CA GLY A 58 -1.53 -15.76 -6.47
C GLY A 58 -0.04 -15.44 -6.48
N ASN A 59 0.42 -14.49 -5.67
CA ASN A 59 1.82 -14.14 -5.56
C ASN A 59 2.25 -14.01 -4.09
N PRO A 60 2.98 -15.02 -3.55
CA PRO A 60 3.41 -15.02 -2.14
C PRO A 60 4.53 -14.02 -1.83
N LEU A 61 5.14 -13.37 -2.84
CA LEU A 61 6.10 -12.28 -2.63
C LEU A 61 5.40 -10.95 -2.30
N ILE A 62 4.13 -10.80 -2.70
CA ILE A 62 3.34 -9.59 -2.42
C ILE A 62 2.62 -9.72 -1.09
N ALA A 63 1.93 -10.83 -0.87
CA ALA A 63 1.19 -11.07 0.37
C ALA A 63 1.27 -12.53 0.79
N ASP A 64 1.17 -12.76 2.09
CA ASP A 64 0.99 -14.08 2.68
C ASP A 64 -0.36 -14.16 3.38
N VAL A 65 -0.99 -15.33 3.36
CA VAL A 65 -2.33 -15.54 3.92
C VAL A 65 -2.37 -16.81 4.74
N ALA A 66 -2.62 -16.67 6.05
CA ALA A 66 -2.68 -17.80 6.97
C ALA A 66 -4.09 -17.98 7.54
N LEU A 67 -4.69 -19.16 7.33
CA LEU A 67 -6.00 -19.52 7.90
C LEU A 67 -5.85 -19.86 9.37
N GLN A 68 -6.68 -19.23 10.20
CA GLN A 68 -6.80 -19.50 11.62
C GLN A 68 -8.13 -20.20 11.92
N ASN A 69 -8.25 -20.75 13.11
CA ASN A 69 -9.49 -21.37 13.56
C ASN A 69 -10.68 -20.38 13.55
N GLY A 70 -11.87 -20.84 13.26
CA GLY A 70 -13.09 -20.03 13.26
C GLY A 70 -13.30 -19.18 12.00
N GLY A 71 -12.59 -19.47 10.89
CA GLY A 71 -12.73 -18.73 9.63
C GLY A 71 -12.08 -17.35 9.66
N ILE A 72 -11.10 -17.15 10.52
CA ILE A 72 -10.28 -15.94 10.54
C ILE A 72 -9.05 -16.18 9.68
N VAL A 73 -8.71 -15.19 8.87
CA VAL A 73 -7.52 -15.19 8.02
C VAL A 73 -6.65 -14.01 8.38
N VAL A 74 -5.36 -14.29 8.56
CA VAL A 74 -4.31 -13.28 8.71
C VAL A 74 -3.73 -13.01 7.34
N VAL A 75 -3.88 -11.79 6.84
CA VAL A 75 -3.28 -11.32 5.59
C VAL A 75 -2.08 -10.45 5.94
N THR A 76 -0.89 -10.86 5.52
CA THR A 76 0.37 -10.13 5.76
C THR A 76 0.90 -9.54 4.47
N GLY A 77 1.12 -8.21 4.45
CA GLY A 77 1.75 -7.52 3.33
C GLY A 77 3.26 -7.73 3.35
N LYS A 78 3.83 -8.23 2.24
CA LYS A 78 5.28 -8.51 2.11
C LYS A 78 5.97 -7.60 1.11
N GLY A 79 5.34 -7.34 -0.03
CA GLY A 79 5.87 -6.50 -1.08
C GLY A 79 4.79 -5.64 -1.71
N TYR A 80 5.18 -4.54 -2.31
CA TYR A 80 4.23 -3.62 -2.97
C TYR A 80 3.54 -4.26 -4.15
N GLY A 81 2.28 -3.92 -4.35
CA GLY A 81 1.50 -4.34 -5.50
C GLY A 81 0.19 -5.01 -5.15
N ALA A 82 -0.42 -5.62 -6.16
CA ALA A 82 -1.68 -6.34 -6.03
C ALA A 82 -1.48 -7.82 -6.32
N THR A 83 -2.15 -8.65 -5.54
CA THR A 83 -2.31 -10.09 -5.79
C THR A 83 -3.73 -10.47 -5.43
N ASN A 84 -4.12 -11.71 -5.65
CA ASN A 84 -5.40 -12.22 -5.15
C ASN A 84 -5.18 -13.41 -4.23
N PHE A 85 -6.21 -13.73 -3.45
CA PHE A 85 -6.31 -15.02 -2.78
C PHE A 85 -7.69 -15.64 -3.05
N ILE A 86 -7.70 -16.97 -3.10
CA ILE A 86 -8.88 -17.77 -3.31
C ILE A 86 -9.04 -18.67 -2.09
N ALA A 87 -10.21 -18.61 -1.44
CA ALA A 87 -10.56 -19.53 -0.36
C ALA A 87 -11.59 -20.55 -0.86
N MET A 88 -11.32 -21.82 -0.60
CA MET A 88 -12.16 -22.95 -1.01
C MET A 88 -12.56 -23.78 0.21
N ASP A 89 -13.67 -24.48 0.10
CA ASP A 89 -14.07 -25.50 1.07
C ASP A 89 -13.36 -26.84 0.82
N ARG A 90 -13.69 -27.87 1.59
CA ARG A 90 -13.14 -29.23 1.43
C ARG A 90 -13.57 -29.91 0.14
N GLY A 91 -14.67 -29.47 -0.45
CA GLY A 91 -15.19 -29.98 -1.73
C GLY A 91 -14.57 -29.30 -2.95
N GLY A 92 -13.75 -28.26 -2.75
CA GLY A 92 -13.17 -27.45 -3.82
C GLY A 92 -14.10 -26.32 -4.31
N GLU A 93 -15.23 -26.06 -3.65
CA GLU A 93 -16.10 -24.94 -3.96
C GLU A 93 -15.41 -23.62 -3.57
N ILE A 94 -15.35 -22.66 -4.51
CA ILE A 94 -14.79 -21.34 -4.25
C ILE A 94 -15.75 -20.54 -3.37
N LEU A 95 -15.30 -20.17 -2.19
CA LEU A 95 -16.08 -19.38 -1.23
C LEU A 95 -15.79 -17.89 -1.36
N VAL A 96 -14.55 -17.55 -1.67
CA VAL A 96 -14.05 -16.17 -1.75
C VAL A 96 -12.95 -16.12 -2.78
N ASP A 97 -13.01 -15.13 -3.68
CA ASP A 97 -11.91 -14.67 -4.52
C ASP A 97 -11.81 -13.15 -4.35
N ARG A 98 -10.72 -12.67 -3.81
CA ARG A 98 -10.54 -11.25 -3.48
C ARG A 98 -9.13 -10.78 -3.79
N VAL A 99 -9.04 -9.53 -4.22
CA VAL A 99 -7.76 -8.84 -4.42
C VAL A 99 -7.21 -8.38 -3.07
N ILE A 100 -5.92 -8.58 -2.86
CA ILE A 100 -5.12 -7.97 -1.80
C ILE A 100 -4.29 -6.87 -2.45
N GLN A 101 -4.45 -5.64 -1.98
CA GLN A 101 -3.65 -4.50 -2.37
C GLN A 101 -2.66 -4.20 -1.24
N VAL A 102 -1.36 -4.39 -1.53
CA VAL A 102 -0.30 -4.07 -0.58
C VAL A 102 0.25 -2.68 -0.89
N GLU A 103 0.10 -1.80 0.08
CA GLU A 103 0.46 -0.39 -0.02
C GLU A 103 1.78 -0.11 0.70
N GLY A 104 2.37 1.05 0.42
CA GLY A 104 3.52 1.54 1.15
C GLY A 104 3.24 1.69 2.64
N PRO A 105 4.26 1.55 3.50
CA PRO A 105 4.09 1.79 4.91
C PRO A 105 3.73 3.27 5.14
N THR A 106 2.80 3.50 6.07
CA THR A 106 2.34 4.84 6.46
C THR A 106 3.16 5.45 7.60
N ASP A 107 4.08 4.68 8.17
CA ASP A 107 5.03 5.15 9.16
C ASP A 107 5.99 6.17 8.53
N GLN A 108 6.48 7.11 9.32
CA GLN A 108 7.31 8.23 8.89
C GLN A 108 8.61 7.74 8.24
N LEU A 109 8.55 7.42 6.95
CA LEU A 109 9.71 7.04 6.17
C LEU A 109 10.38 8.26 5.57
N VAL A 110 11.70 8.30 5.70
CA VAL A 110 12.56 9.27 5.03
C VAL A 110 13.43 8.53 4.03
N THR A 111 13.29 8.89 2.77
CA THR A 111 14.14 8.36 1.70
C THR A 111 15.23 9.39 1.38
N VAL A 112 16.47 8.95 1.46
CA VAL A 112 17.65 9.76 1.16
C VAL A 112 18.29 9.28 -0.13
N TYR A 113 18.59 10.20 -1.03
CA TYR A 113 19.33 9.90 -2.26
C TYR A 113 20.74 10.48 -2.15
N ARG A 114 21.74 9.63 -2.38
CA ARG A 114 23.16 10.01 -2.49
C ARG A 114 23.63 9.72 -3.92
N GLY A 115 23.46 10.70 -4.79
CA GLY A 115 23.59 10.49 -6.22
C GLY A 115 22.45 9.61 -6.73
N VAL A 116 22.77 8.41 -7.21
CA VAL A 116 21.78 7.41 -7.69
C VAL A 116 21.41 6.38 -6.61
N GLU A 117 22.11 6.39 -5.48
CA GLU A 117 21.88 5.43 -4.39
C GLU A 117 20.73 5.91 -3.50
N ARG A 118 19.78 5.01 -3.28
CA ARG A 118 18.63 5.22 -2.39
C ARG A 118 18.85 4.52 -1.06
N GLU A 119 18.57 5.21 0.04
CA GLU A 119 18.58 4.69 1.39
C GLU A 119 17.28 5.04 2.09
N THR A 120 16.65 4.10 2.80
CA THR A 120 15.39 4.33 3.50
C THR A 120 15.57 4.24 5.01
N TYR A 121 14.97 5.18 5.72
CA TYR A 121 14.99 5.28 7.18
C TYR A 121 13.56 5.36 7.71
N SER A 122 13.30 4.73 8.86
CA SER A 122 12.09 4.92 9.67
C SER A 122 12.40 5.90 10.80
N CYS A 123 11.62 6.99 10.90
CA CYS A 123 11.87 8.13 11.79
C CYS A 123 10.73 8.31 12.79
N MET A 124 10.73 7.56 13.93
CA MET A 124 9.74 7.69 14.99
C MET A 124 10.33 7.43 16.40
N PRO A 125 10.73 8.43 17.17
CA PRO A 125 11.09 9.80 16.84
C PRO A 125 12.51 9.95 16.24
N VAL A 126 13.34 8.91 16.37
CA VAL A 126 14.72 8.88 15.89
C VAL A 126 14.79 8.02 14.63
N CYS A 127 15.49 8.54 13.61
CA CYS A 127 15.66 7.82 12.36
C CYS A 127 16.55 6.59 12.53
N GLN A 128 16.01 5.42 12.19
CA GLN A 128 16.71 4.15 12.16
C GLN A 128 16.78 3.63 10.73
N ARG A 129 17.83 2.90 10.41
CA ARG A 129 17.96 2.25 9.11
C ARG A 129 16.83 1.23 8.92
N ARG A 130 16.16 1.27 7.79
CA ARG A 130 15.11 0.33 7.42
C ARG A 130 15.46 -0.35 6.11
N MET A 131 15.32 -1.66 6.08
CA MET A 131 15.48 -2.45 4.86
C MET A 131 14.22 -2.28 3.99
N THR A 132 14.38 -1.73 2.80
CA THR A 132 13.27 -1.49 1.87
C THR A 132 13.67 -1.92 0.46
N LEU A 133 12.76 -2.60 -0.25
CA LEU A 133 13.02 -2.99 -1.63
C LEU A 133 13.27 -1.77 -2.52
N GLY A 134 14.35 -1.82 -3.31
CA GLY A 134 14.82 -0.72 -4.16
C GLY A 134 15.81 0.23 -3.51
N ASP A 135 16.23 -0.01 -2.27
CA ASP A 135 17.41 0.65 -1.70
C ASP A 135 18.69 0.16 -2.40
N ALA A 136 19.74 0.97 -2.34
CA ALA A 136 21.04 0.63 -2.93
C ALA A 136 21.57 -0.70 -2.35
N ASP A 137 22.13 -1.56 -3.20
CA ASP A 137 22.61 -2.88 -2.81
C ASP A 137 23.55 -2.89 -1.60
N PRO A 138 24.56 -1.99 -1.47
CA PRO A 138 25.43 -1.96 -0.31
C PRO A 138 24.69 -1.64 0.99
N TYR A 139 23.72 -0.72 0.92
CA TYR A 139 22.89 -0.34 2.06
C TYR A 139 21.97 -1.49 2.46
N PHE A 140 21.22 -2.05 1.50
CA PHE A 140 20.30 -3.16 1.74
C PHE A 140 21.04 -4.37 2.34
N LYS A 141 22.17 -4.76 1.74
CA LYS A 141 22.99 -5.87 2.22
C LYS A 141 23.50 -5.64 3.64
N SER A 142 24.00 -4.44 3.94
CA SER A 142 24.50 -4.10 5.29
C SER A 142 23.39 -4.22 6.35
N VAL A 143 22.18 -3.74 6.07
CA VAL A 143 21.04 -3.82 7.00
C VAL A 143 20.56 -5.26 7.15
N SER A 144 20.49 -6.02 6.05
CA SER A 144 20.11 -7.43 6.03
C SER A 144 21.10 -8.29 6.84
N ASP A 145 22.40 -8.10 6.66
CA ASP A 145 23.44 -8.84 7.40
C ASP A 145 23.33 -8.58 8.92
N GLN A 146 23.09 -7.33 9.33
CA GLN A 146 22.88 -6.97 10.74
C GLN A 146 21.61 -7.61 11.31
N ALA A 147 20.50 -7.60 10.56
CA ALA A 147 19.26 -8.24 10.98
C ALA A 147 19.41 -9.75 11.13
N ASN A 148 20.11 -10.41 10.21
CA ASN A 148 20.40 -11.84 10.27
C ASN A 148 21.31 -12.18 11.48
N GLN A 149 22.27 -11.33 11.79
CA GLN A 149 23.15 -11.49 12.96
C GLN A 149 22.36 -11.43 14.27
N LEU A 150 21.45 -10.43 14.39
CA LEU A 150 20.59 -10.29 15.57
C LEU A 150 19.63 -11.49 15.71
N SER A 151 19.01 -11.93 14.61
CA SER A 151 18.09 -13.07 14.65
C SER A 151 18.79 -14.38 15.03
N SER A 152 20.01 -14.60 14.54
CA SER A 152 20.81 -15.79 14.89
C SER A 152 21.25 -15.80 16.36
N GLN A 153 21.62 -14.64 16.92
CA GLN A 153 21.92 -14.49 18.33
C GLN A 153 20.68 -14.74 19.21
N ALA A 154 19.52 -14.21 18.82
CA ALA A 154 18.27 -14.45 19.54
C ALA A 154 17.88 -15.94 19.55
N ALA A 155 18.00 -16.62 18.40
CA ALA A 155 17.75 -18.06 18.31
C ALA A 155 18.73 -18.90 19.16
N GLY A 156 20.02 -18.53 19.17
CA GLY A 156 21.02 -19.18 20.01
C GLY A 156 20.74 -19.03 21.50
N SER A 157 20.29 -17.86 21.93
CA SER A 157 19.89 -17.60 23.33
C SER A 157 18.65 -18.40 23.76
N ALA A 158 17.67 -18.56 22.87
CA ALA A 158 16.48 -19.36 23.13
C ALA A 158 16.79 -20.86 23.26
N ALA A 159 17.74 -21.37 22.49
CA ALA A 159 18.17 -22.78 22.55
C ALA A 159 19.02 -23.11 23.79
N GLY A 160 19.73 -22.12 24.36
CA GLY A 160 20.57 -22.28 25.58
C GLY A 160 19.81 -22.17 26.91
N GLY A 161 18.59 -21.67 26.88
CA GLY A 161 17.72 -21.52 28.08
C GLY A 161 17.08 -22.83 28.49
N LYS A 162 17.86 -23.75 29.06
CA LYS A 162 17.31 -24.89 29.81
C LYS A 162 16.66 -24.32 31.07
N ALA A 163 15.33 -24.35 31.11
CA ALA A 163 14.57 -23.98 32.30
C ALA A 163 15.02 -24.82 33.50
N PRO A 164 15.08 -24.24 34.73
CA PRO A 164 15.44 -24.94 35.94
C PRO A 164 14.40 -25.99 36.34
#